data_838b817188c495eedf7c2c67b31e0517
#
_entry.id   838b817188c495eedf7c2c67b31e0517
#
_cell.length_a   1.000
_cell.length_b   1.000
_cell.length_c   1.000
_cell.angle_alpha   90.00
_cell.angle_beta   90.00
_cell.angle_gamma   90.00
#
_symmetry.space_group_name_H-M   'P 1'
#
loop_
_entity.id
_entity.type
_entity.pdbx_description
1 polymer ?
#
loop_
_entity_poly.entity_id
_entity_poly.type
_entity_poly.pdbx_seq_one_letter_code
_entity_poly.pdbx_strand_id
1 'polypeptide(L)'
;MKFFKNIFFLFLFTNLVFSEEDNVEYKIELIVFKYGTVESDETFNTNLDISDKNLVYFTDENSLLAKMSHSNFSNMSKFYTNLFKNNFDLSLKNLPKPLYRDNPNLAILNNLKNKIDKESEYVLIDSKSWIQTIPEYDYSKYLTYQSQNNYGFLIKFYKKRFMHIDLKAYLGNLDARNSKINIFIDEEKRIFNDEIHFFDHPYFGVVVAISEI
;
A
#
# COMPACT_ATOMS: atom_id res chain seq x y z
N MET A 1 -14.42 -4.57 -59.86
CA MET A 1 -15.06 -5.20 -58.72
C MET A 1 -14.15 -6.18 -57.94
N LYS A 2 -12.84 -6.26 -58.22
CA LYS A 2 -11.87 -7.10 -57.48
C LYS A 2 -11.04 -6.36 -56.42
N PHE A 3 -11.01 -5.04 -56.46
CA PHE A 3 -10.21 -4.22 -55.53
C PHE A 3 -10.86 -4.04 -54.14
N PHE A 4 -12.18 -4.13 -54.04
CA PHE A 4 -12.89 -3.98 -52.74
C PHE A 4 -12.81 -5.18 -51.81
N LYS A 5 -12.53 -6.36 -52.32
CA LYS A 5 -12.41 -7.58 -51.48
C LYS A 5 -11.13 -7.61 -50.63
N ASN A 6 -10.06 -6.98 -51.07
CA ASN A 6 -8.78 -7.02 -50.37
C ASN A 6 -8.69 -5.96 -49.25
N ILE A 7 -9.47 -4.87 -49.33
CA ILE A 7 -9.50 -3.83 -48.29
C ILE A 7 -10.29 -4.30 -47.07
N PHE A 8 -11.33 -5.12 -47.28
CA PHE A 8 -12.12 -5.64 -46.15
C PHE A 8 -11.35 -6.66 -45.31
N PHE A 9 -10.39 -7.36 -45.89
CA PHE A 9 -9.55 -8.32 -45.14
C PHE A 9 -8.44 -7.65 -44.33
N LEU A 10 -8.02 -6.43 -44.69
CA LEU A 10 -7.03 -5.67 -43.94
C LEU A 10 -7.62 -5.05 -42.67
N PHE A 11 -8.92 -4.80 -42.62
CA PHE A 11 -9.61 -4.22 -41.48
C PHE A 11 -9.91 -5.25 -40.37
N LEU A 12 -9.84 -6.54 -40.66
CA LEU A 12 -10.10 -7.62 -39.69
C LEU A 12 -8.91 -7.95 -38.80
N PHE A 13 -7.71 -7.47 -39.12
CA PHE A 13 -6.51 -7.74 -38.34
C PHE A 13 -6.09 -6.64 -37.38
N THR A 14 -6.78 -5.51 -37.33
CA THR A 14 -6.38 -4.36 -36.49
C THR A 14 -7.01 -4.33 -35.10
N ASN A 15 -7.80 -5.33 -34.69
CA ASN A 15 -8.55 -5.29 -33.44
C ASN A 15 -8.14 -6.34 -32.40
N LEU A 16 -6.94 -6.88 -32.45
CA LEU A 16 -6.48 -7.85 -31.45
C LEU A 16 -5.11 -7.48 -30.85
N VAL A 17 -4.87 -6.20 -30.62
CA VAL A 17 -3.91 -5.84 -29.59
C VAL A 17 -4.72 -5.59 -28.31
N PHE A 18 -5.16 -6.66 -27.66
CA PHE A 18 -5.38 -6.58 -26.24
C PHE A 18 -3.99 -6.37 -25.64
N SER A 19 -3.71 -5.14 -25.24
CA SER A 19 -2.69 -4.86 -24.27
C SER A 19 -3.10 -5.65 -23.03
N GLU A 20 -2.52 -6.82 -22.82
CA GLU A 20 -2.38 -7.35 -21.46
C GLU A 20 -1.63 -6.24 -20.74
N GLU A 21 -2.30 -5.50 -19.87
CA GLU A 21 -1.63 -4.66 -18.90
C GLU A 21 -0.74 -5.63 -18.10
N ASP A 22 0.53 -5.60 -18.38
CA ASP A 22 1.54 -6.26 -17.57
C ASP A 22 1.33 -5.73 -16.15
N ASN A 23 0.73 -6.57 -15.29
CA ASN A 23 0.50 -6.27 -13.88
C ASN A 23 1.86 -6.28 -13.18
N VAL A 24 2.69 -5.27 -13.46
CA VAL A 24 3.99 -5.09 -12.84
C VAL A 24 3.78 -4.99 -11.34
N GLU A 25 4.45 -5.85 -10.60
CA GLU A 25 4.44 -5.84 -9.15
C GLU A 25 5.66 -5.09 -8.62
N TYR A 26 5.45 -4.38 -7.54
CA TYR A 26 6.47 -3.60 -6.87
C TYR A 26 6.64 -4.07 -5.44
N LYS A 27 7.88 -4.23 -5.02
CA LYS A 27 8.23 -4.37 -3.62
C LYS A 27 8.36 -2.99 -3.01
N ILE A 28 7.66 -2.79 -1.89
CA ILE A 28 7.65 -1.55 -1.14
C ILE A 28 8.25 -1.84 0.24
N GLU A 29 9.19 -1.00 0.64
CA GLU A 29 9.82 -1.06 1.95
C GLU A 29 9.63 0.28 2.66
N LEU A 30 9.29 0.24 3.92
CA LEU A 30 9.02 1.41 4.74
C LEU A 30 9.73 1.31 6.08
N ILE A 31 10.39 2.39 6.50
CA ILE A 31 10.97 2.57 7.83
C ILE A 31 10.36 3.81 8.45
N VAL A 32 9.96 3.71 9.72
CA VAL A 32 9.51 4.84 10.55
C VAL A 32 10.44 4.97 11.74
N PHE A 33 10.93 6.18 11.97
CA PHE A 33 11.82 6.48 13.10
C PHE A 33 11.51 7.84 13.70
N LYS A 34 11.85 8.03 14.98
CA LYS A 34 11.80 9.31 15.69
C LYS A 34 13.18 9.90 15.82
N TYR A 35 13.24 11.23 15.90
CA TYR A 35 14.43 11.95 16.36
C TYR A 35 14.53 11.87 17.89
N GLY A 36 15.75 11.66 18.40
CA GLY A 36 16.00 11.54 19.84
C GLY A 36 15.85 12.84 20.59
N THR A 37 16.26 13.96 19.97
CA THR A 37 16.09 15.33 20.48
C THR A 37 15.36 16.14 19.45
N VAL A 38 14.32 16.84 19.88
CA VAL A 38 13.52 17.68 19.00
C VAL A 38 13.53 19.10 19.57
N GLU A 39 14.12 20.01 18.81
CA GLU A 39 14.02 21.45 19.04
C GLU A 39 13.39 22.06 17.79
N SER A 40 12.12 22.43 17.86
CA SER A 40 11.43 23.07 16.74
C SER A 40 10.50 24.15 17.24
N ASP A 41 10.67 25.35 16.70
CA ASP A 41 9.78 26.49 16.89
C ASP A 41 8.70 26.57 15.79
N GLU A 42 8.60 25.53 14.94
CA GLU A 42 7.66 25.50 13.83
C GLU A 42 6.23 25.23 14.31
N THR A 43 5.29 25.97 13.73
CA THR A 43 3.85 25.72 13.94
C THR A 43 3.32 24.81 12.83
N PHE A 44 2.80 23.65 13.22
CA PHE A 44 2.27 22.65 12.30
C PHE A 44 0.76 22.74 12.19
N ASN A 45 0.25 22.23 11.08
CA ASN A 45 -1.18 22.02 10.93
C ASN A 45 -1.66 21.02 12.01
N THR A 46 -2.83 21.25 12.60
CA THR A 46 -3.33 20.46 13.73
C THR A 46 -4.42 19.47 13.34
N ASN A 47 -4.78 19.41 12.06
CA ASN A 47 -5.86 18.53 11.59
C ASN A 47 -5.37 17.66 10.44
N LEU A 48 -5.19 16.39 10.72
CA LEU A 48 -5.01 15.36 9.68
C LEU A 48 -6.37 15.02 9.08
N ASP A 49 -6.54 15.25 7.77
CA ASP A 49 -7.75 14.85 7.05
C ASP A 49 -7.66 13.39 6.60
N ILE A 50 -8.59 12.55 7.11
CA ILE A 50 -8.72 11.14 6.78
C ILE A 50 -10.14 10.86 6.27
N SER A 51 -10.64 11.70 5.38
CA SER A 51 -12.00 11.56 4.84
C SER A 51 -12.15 10.47 3.77
N ASP A 52 -11.07 9.80 3.37
CA ASP A 52 -11.09 8.82 2.28
C ASP A 52 -11.79 7.51 2.69
N LYS A 53 -12.85 7.16 1.97
CA LYS A 53 -13.65 5.94 2.21
C LYS A 53 -13.01 4.66 1.63
N ASN A 54 -11.94 4.78 0.85
CA ASN A 54 -11.29 3.67 0.16
C ASN A 54 -10.08 3.14 0.94
N LEU A 55 -10.32 2.69 2.18
CA LEU A 55 -9.28 2.16 3.06
C LEU A 55 -9.17 0.64 2.95
N VAL A 56 -7.94 0.14 2.88
CA VAL A 56 -7.59 -1.27 3.01
C VAL A 56 -6.65 -1.41 4.20
N TYR A 57 -7.02 -2.23 5.17
CA TYR A 57 -6.24 -2.38 6.39
C TYR A 57 -5.06 -3.33 6.18
N PHE A 58 -3.88 -2.88 6.59
CA PHE A 58 -2.70 -3.73 6.70
C PHE A 58 -2.89 -4.62 7.93
N THR A 59 -3.05 -5.90 7.70
CA THR A 59 -3.31 -6.87 8.78
C THR A 59 -2.08 -7.72 9.00
N ASP A 60 -1.56 -7.70 10.22
CA ASP A 60 -0.64 -8.75 10.65
C ASP A 60 -1.38 -10.10 10.63
N GLU A 61 -0.71 -11.18 10.24
CA GLU A 61 -1.33 -12.51 10.10
C GLU A 61 -2.14 -12.94 11.33
N ASN A 62 -1.67 -12.58 12.53
CA ASN A 62 -2.37 -12.85 13.79
C ASN A 62 -3.71 -12.11 13.93
N SER A 63 -3.84 -10.90 13.32
CA SER A 63 -5.10 -10.15 13.34
C SER A 63 -6.09 -10.67 12.28
N LEU A 64 -5.59 -11.25 11.18
CA LEU A 64 -6.42 -11.93 10.18
C LEU A 64 -7.12 -13.15 10.79
N LEU A 65 -6.39 -13.99 11.52
CA LEU A 65 -6.96 -15.15 12.20
C LEU A 65 -8.02 -14.74 13.22
N ALA A 66 -7.78 -13.66 14.00
CA ALA A 66 -8.73 -13.14 14.96
C ALA A 66 -10.00 -12.54 14.30
N LYS A 67 -9.85 -11.81 13.19
CA LYS A 67 -10.99 -11.26 12.43
C LYS A 67 -11.73 -12.32 11.60
N MET A 68 -11.04 -13.31 11.08
CA MET A 68 -11.67 -14.45 10.40
C MET A 68 -12.54 -15.28 11.36
N SER A 69 -12.18 -15.34 12.64
CA SER A 69 -12.97 -16.07 13.64
C SER A 69 -14.33 -15.44 13.93
N HIS A 70 -14.55 -14.13 13.70
CA HIS A 70 -15.77 -13.44 14.04
C HIS A 70 -16.69 -13.02 12.89
N SER A 71 -16.15 -12.73 11.70
CA SER A 71 -16.98 -12.16 10.61
C SER A 71 -17.24 -13.08 9.42
N ASN A 72 -16.49 -14.18 9.26
CA ASN A 72 -16.51 -15.00 8.04
C ASN A 72 -17.03 -16.42 8.20
N PHE A 73 -17.60 -16.79 9.35
CA PHE A 73 -18.14 -18.14 9.53
C PHE A 73 -19.28 -18.46 8.54
N SER A 74 -20.08 -17.47 8.15
CA SER A 74 -21.13 -17.69 7.15
C SER A 74 -20.58 -17.86 5.73
N ASN A 75 -19.52 -17.16 5.38
CA ASN A 75 -18.88 -17.24 4.06
C ASN A 75 -17.96 -18.48 3.95
N MET A 76 -17.28 -18.83 5.04
CA MET A 76 -16.51 -20.08 5.14
C MET A 76 -17.43 -21.31 5.08
N SER A 77 -18.57 -21.28 5.77
CA SER A 77 -19.58 -22.35 5.70
C SER A 77 -20.12 -22.53 4.28
N LYS A 78 -20.40 -21.45 3.56
CA LYS A 78 -20.79 -21.50 2.14
C LYS A 78 -19.66 -22.01 1.24
N PHE A 79 -18.42 -21.60 1.51
CA PHE A 79 -17.25 -22.09 0.80
C PHE A 79 -17.09 -23.60 0.98
N TYR A 80 -17.09 -24.12 2.22
CA TYR A 80 -17.02 -25.56 2.46
C TYR A 80 -18.22 -26.31 1.91
N THR A 81 -19.44 -25.76 1.98
CA THR A 81 -20.62 -26.38 1.41
C THR A 81 -20.53 -26.51 -0.11
N ASN A 82 -19.97 -25.51 -0.79
CA ASN A 82 -19.71 -25.57 -2.24
C ASN A 82 -18.58 -26.52 -2.60
N LEU A 83 -17.54 -26.63 -1.75
CA LEU A 83 -16.43 -27.57 -1.85
C LEU A 83 -16.95 -29.03 -1.85
N PHE A 84 -17.86 -29.36 -0.95
CA PHE A 84 -18.41 -30.71 -0.81
C PHE A 84 -19.53 -31.03 -1.82
N LYS A 85 -20.09 -30.02 -2.50
CA LYS A 85 -21.16 -30.22 -3.50
C LYS A 85 -20.66 -30.49 -4.92
N ASN A 86 -19.35 -30.67 -5.13
CA ASN A 86 -18.72 -30.93 -6.43
C ASN A 86 -19.06 -29.94 -7.57
N ASN A 87 -19.57 -28.76 -7.25
CA ASN A 87 -19.78 -27.69 -8.20
C ASN A 87 -18.50 -26.82 -8.27
N PHE A 88 -17.40 -27.45 -8.64
CA PHE A 88 -16.14 -26.76 -8.87
C PHE A 88 -16.10 -26.16 -10.27
N ASP A 89 -16.77 -25.04 -10.45
CA ASP A 89 -16.38 -24.08 -11.44
C ASP A 89 -15.77 -22.84 -10.72
N LEU A 90 -14.80 -23.13 -9.86
CA LEU A 90 -13.89 -22.11 -9.35
C LEU A 90 -12.91 -21.77 -10.47
N SER A 91 -13.36 -20.94 -11.41
CA SER A 91 -12.40 -20.18 -12.19
C SER A 91 -11.66 -19.28 -11.18
N LEU A 92 -10.46 -19.67 -10.79
CA LEU A 92 -9.53 -18.90 -9.96
C LEU A 92 -9.30 -17.46 -10.50
N LYS A 93 -9.75 -17.23 -11.74
CA LYS A 93 -9.76 -15.94 -12.43
C LYS A 93 -10.66 -14.87 -11.77
N ASN A 94 -11.63 -15.24 -10.94
CA ASN A 94 -12.62 -14.31 -10.38
C ASN A 94 -12.42 -13.99 -8.89
N LEU A 95 -11.37 -14.50 -8.26
CA LEU A 95 -11.03 -14.06 -6.90
C LEU A 95 -10.44 -12.65 -6.99
N PRO A 96 -10.96 -11.67 -6.23
CA PRO A 96 -10.36 -10.36 -6.19
C PRO A 96 -8.92 -10.49 -5.73
N LYS A 97 -7.98 -10.02 -6.55
CA LYS A 97 -6.57 -9.98 -6.17
C LYS A 97 -6.44 -9.10 -4.92
N PRO A 98 -5.73 -9.53 -3.88
CA PRO A 98 -5.47 -8.67 -2.73
C PRO A 98 -4.68 -7.45 -3.19
N LEU A 99 -4.94 -6.30 -2.59
CA LEU A 99 -4.22 -5.07 -2.91
C LEU A 99 -2.71 -5.23 -2.67
N TYR A 100 -2.33 -6.00 -1.68
CA TYR A 100 -0.94 -6.26 -1.31
C TYR A 100 -0.74 -7.70 -0.86
N ARG A 101 0.52 -8.14 -0.88
CA ARG A 101 0.99 -9.40 -0.30
C ARG A 101 2.08 -9.09 0.72
N ASP A 102 2.02 -9.70 1.87
CA ASP A 102 3.04 -9.52 2.91
C ASP A 102 4.40 -10.05 2.43
N ASN A 103 5.46 -9.28 2.70
CA ASN A 103 6.84 -9.66 2.44
C ASN A 103 7.75 -8.95 3.46
N PRO A 104 7.90 -9.48 4.68
CA PRO A 104 8.50 -8.76 5.80
C PRO A 104 10.00 -8.49 5.65
N ASN A 105 10.67 -9.06 4.66
CA ASN A 105 12.11 -8.91 4.49
C ASN A 105 12.47 -7.60 3.78
N LEU A 106 13.21 -6.72 4.45
CA LEU A 106 13.82 -5.55 3.81
C LEU A 106 15.02 -5.98 2.95
N ALA A 107 15.11 -5.45 1.75
CA ALA A 107 16.25 -5.62 0.85
C ALA A 107 17.03 -4.30 0.72
N ILE A 108 16.37 -3.24 0.25
CA ILE A 108 16.98 -1.94 -0.02
C ILE A 108 17.26 -1.20 1.29
N LEU A 109 16.27 -1.13 2.19
CA LEU A 109 16.35 -0.33 3.41
C LEU A 109 17.02 -1.06 4.59
N ASN A 110 17.44 -2.30 4.44
CA ASN A 110 18.00 -3.08 5.55
C ASN A 110 19.26 -2.42 6.16
N ASN A 111 20.14 -1.89 5.31
CA ASN A 111 21.37 -1.20 5.78
C ASN A 111 21.02 0.10 6.52
N LEU A 112 20.03 0.85 6.05
CA LEU A 112 19.56 2.07 6.69
C LEU A 112 18.93 1.76 8.03
N LYS A 113 18.06 0.75 8.10
CA LYS A 113 17.48 0.27 9.37
C LYS A 113 18.55 -0.04 10.41
N ASN A 114 19.58 -0.78 10.02
CA ASN A 114 20.68 -1.15 10.91
C ASN A 114 21.51 0.06 11.36
N LYS A 115 21.59 1.12 10.56
CA LYS A 115 22.24 2.39 10.96
C LYS A 115 21.38 3.11 11.99
N ILE A 116 20.10 3.33 11.69
CA ILE A 116 19.15 3.99 12.60
C ILE A 116 19.13 3.31 13.96
N ASP A 117 19.14 1.98 13.99
CA ASP A 117 19.09 1.20 15.23
C ASP A 117 20.38 1.31 16.09
N LYS A 118 21.50 1.69 15.48
CA LYS A 118 22.80 1.85 16.17
C LYS A 118 23.08 3.27 16.62
N GLU A 119 22.49 4.26 16.00
CA GLU A 119 22.76 5.68 16.29
C GLU A 119 21.83 6.17 17.39
N SER A 120 22.38 6.79 18.44
CA SER A 120 21.62 7.29 19.60
C SER A 120 20.73 8.51 19.27
N GLU A 121 20.94 9.12 18.12
CA GLU A 121 20.18 10.28 17.66
C GLU A 121 18.80 9.91 17.10
N TYR A 122 18.60 8.63 16.80
CA TYR A 122 17.37 8.13 16.19
C TYR A 122 16.79 6.98 17.03
N VAL A 123 15.49 6.85 17.00
CA VAL A 123 14.76 5.72 17.61
C VAL A 123 13.93 5.05 16.55
N LEU A 124 14.30 3.85 16.14
CA LEU A 124 13.49 3.05 15.21
C LEU A 124 12.14 2.73 15.84
N ILE A 125 11.05 3.10 15.14
CA ILE A 125 9.69 2.78 15.58
C ILE A 125 9.25 1.45 14.97
N ASP A 126 9.37 1.32 13.63
CA ASP A 126 8.96 0.12 12.91
C ASP A 126 9.58 0.06 11.52
N SER A 127 9.50 -1.12 10.93
CA SER A 127 9.84 -1.35 9.52
C SER A 127 8.89 -2.36 8.90
N LYS A 128 8.38 -2.06 7.72
CA LYS A 128 7.46 -2.94 6.99
C LYS A 128 7.88 -3.10 5.55
N SER A 129 7.53 -4.24 4.97
CA SER A 129 7.72 -4.48 3.55
C SER A 129 6.59 -5.34 3.00
N TRP A 130 6.15 -5.05 1.79
CA TRP A 130 5.08 -5.78 1.10
C TRP A 130 5.24 -5.67 -0.41
N ILE A 131 4.47 -6.45 -1.14
CA ILE A 131 4.39 -6.46 -2.59
C ILE A 131 3.00 -6.00 -3.00
N GLN A 132 2.91 -5.06 -3.94
CA GLN A 132 1.65 -4.63 -4.53
C GLN A 132 1.80 -4.20 -5.99
N THR A 133 0.69 -4.15 -6.71
CA THR A 133 0.60 -3.45 -8.00
C THR A 133 0.33 -1.97 -7.76
N ILE A 134 0.75 -1.11 -8.70
CA ILE A 134 0.43 0.33 -8.67
C ILE A 134 -0.67 0.59 -9.69
N PRO A 135 -1.93 0.74 -9.25
CA PRO A 135 -3.06 0.95 -10.12
C PRO A 135 -3.12 2.38 -10.65
N GLU A 136 -3.96 2.62 -11.66
CA GLU A 136 -4.38 3.96 -12.06
C GLU A 136 -5.06 4.70 -10.89
N TYR A 137 -5.02 6.03 -10.91
CA TYR A 137 -5.50 6.90 -9.83
C TYR A 137 -6.91 6.56 -9.35
N ASP A 138 -7.85 6.35 -10.29
CA ASP A 138 -9.27 6.11 -9.97
C ASP A 138 -9.53 4.77 -9.27
N TYR A 139 -8.61 3.83 -9.39
CA TYR A 139 -8.69 2.50 -8.77
C TYR A 139 -7.80 2.36 -7.53
N SER A 140 -7.04 3.40 -7.21
CA SER A 140 -6.10 3.38 -6.09
C SER A 140 -6.83 3.43 -4.75
N LYS A 141 -6.24 2.80 -3.73
CA LYS A 141 -6.75 2.75 -2.36
C LYS A 141 -5.64 3.05 -1.39
N TYR A 142 -6.00 3.62 -0.24
CA TYR A 142 -5.06 3.73 0.86
C TYR A 142 -4.91 2.40 1.57
N LEU A 143 -3.69 1.95 1.69
CA LEU A 143 -3.29 0.91 2.64
C LEU A 143 -3.06 1.58 3.98
N THR A 144 -3.84 1.22 4.99
CA THR A 144 -3.78 1.83 6.33
C THR A 144 -3.28 0.84 7.36
N TYR A 145 -2.45 1.34 8.25
CA TYR A 145 -1.90 0.60 9.37
C TYR A 145 -1.95 1.43 10.64
N GLN A 146 -2.31 0.80 11.75
CA GLN A 146 -2.24 1.37 13.08
C GLN A 146 -1.47 0.41 13.99
N SER A 147 -0.36 0.90 14.51
CA SER A 147 0.47 0.16 15.47
C SER A 147 -0.05 0.30 16.89
N GLN A 148 0.21 -0.70 17.74
CA GLN A 148 0.06 -0.60 19.18
C GLN A 148 1.02 0.42 19.81
N ASN A 149 2.12 0.76 19.13
CA ASN A 149 3.14 1.71 19.57
C ASN A 149 2.79 3.18 19.29
N ASN A 150 1.51 3.49 19.17
CA ASN A 150 1.01 4.85 18.96
C ASN A 150 1.61 5.53 17.70
N TYR A 151 1.71 4.84 16.61
CA TYR A 151 1.93 5.41 15.29
C TYR A 151 1.06 4.72 14.26
N GLY A 152 0.80 5.39 13.15
CA GLY A 152 0.10 4.79 12.04
C GLY A 152 0.42 5.48 10.73
N PHE A 153 -0.05 4.89 9.65
CA PHE A 153 0.03 5.50 8.34
C PHE A 153 -1.13 5.09 7.44
N LEU A 154 -1.42 5.97 6.48
CA LEU A 154 -2.21 5.70 5.29
C LEU A 154 -1.30 5.97 4.10
N ILE A 155 -1.09 4.99 3.26
CA ILE A 155 -0.21 5.11 2.10
C ILE A 155 -0.95 4.64 0.85
N LYS A 156 -0.88 5.44 -0.20
CA LYS A 156 -1.51 5.17 -1.47
C LYS A 156 -0.49 5.32 -2.58
N PHE A 157 -0.40 4.30 -3.42
CA PHE A 157 0.38 4.33 -4.64
C PHE A 157 -0.56 4.35 -5.84
N TYR A 158 -0.26 5.18 -6.80
CA TYR A 158 -1.07 5.27 -8.01
C TYR A 158 -0.28 5.78 -9.20
N LYS A 159 -0.79 5.48 -10.39
CA LYS A 159 -0.26 5.92 -11.66
C LYS A 159 -1.21 6.92 -12.30
N LYS A 160 -0.67 8.03 -12.76
CA LYS A 160 -1.22 8.95 -13.76
C LYS A 160 -0.27 8.90 -14.95
N ARG A 161 0.23 10.04 -15.39
CA ARG A 161 1.35 10.09 -16.33
C ARG A 161 2.64 9.51 -15.72
N PHE A 162 2.79 9.62 -14.40
CA PHE A 162 3.91 9.13 -13.60
C PHE A 162 3.37 8.41 -12.37
N MET A 163 4.23 7.61 -11.73
CA MET A 163 3.92 7.01 -10.44
C MET A 163 3.96 8.06 -9.33
N HIS A 164 3.05 7.93 -8.39
CA HIS A 164 2.91 8.81 -7.22
C HIS A 164 2.75 7.99 -5.95
N ILE A 165 3.23 8.56 -4.86
CA ILE A 165 2.96 8.15 -3.49
C ILE A 165 2.25 9.28 -2.77
N ASP A 166 1.15 8.98 -2.10
CA ASP A 166 0.44 9.87 -1.19
C ASP A 166 0.52 9.23 0.19
N LEU A 167 1.25 9.87 1.10
CA LEU A 167 1.56 9.37 2.44
C LEU A 167 0.98 10.29 3.50
N LYS A 168 0.16 9.69 4.37
CA LYS A 168 -0.28 10.28 5.63
C LYS A 168 0.25 9.42 6.76
N ALA A 169 1.35 9.85 7.40
CA ALA A 169 1.93 9.15 8.54
C ALA A 169 1.74 10.00 9.80
N TYR A 170 1.53 9.37 10.96
CA TYR A 170 1.23 10.11 12.18
C TYR A 170 1.71 9.40 13.43
N LEU A 171 2.01 10.20 14.46
CA LEU A 171 2.23 9.72 15.82
C LEU A 171 0.94 9.92 16.63
N GLY A 172 0.43 8.82 17.19
CA GLY A 172 -0.82 8.78 17.94
C GLY A 172 -1.67 7.58 17.56
N ASN A 173 -2.90 7.58 18.05
CA ASN A 173 -3.87 6.52 17.78
C ASN A 173 -5.17 7.14 17.26
N LEU A 174 -5.57 6.78 16.03
CA LEU A 174 -6.81 7.24 15.40
C LEU A 174 -8.06 6.65 16.04
N ASP A 175 -7.96 5.43 16.60
CA ASP A 175 -9.11 4.72 17.17
C ASP A 175 -9.50 5.23 18.55
N ALA A 176 -8.67 6.07 19.19
CA ALA A 176 -8.99 6.67 20.48
C ALA A 176 -10.07 7.74 20.30
N ARG A 177 -11.20 7.57 20.95
CA ARG A 177 -12.29 8.56 20.95
C ARG A 177 -11.76 9.94 21.39
N ASN A 178 -11.89 10.95 20.55
CA ASN A 178 -11.37 12.32 20.74
C ASN A 178 -9.84 12.47 20.64
N SER A 179 -9.09 11.53 20.07
CA SER A 179 -7.68 11.76 19.80
C SER A 179 -7.50 12.73 18.63
N LYS A 180 -6.92 13.89 18.92
CA LYS A 180 -6.43 14.78 17.88
C LYS A 180 -5.03 14.35 17.51
N ILE A 181 -4.81 14.04 16.23
CA ILE A 181 -3.46 13.80 15.71
C ILE A 181 -2.84 15.16 15.40
N ASN A 182 -1.82 15.53 16.16
CA ASN A 182 -1.12 16.82 16.02
C ASN A 182 0.25 16.69 15.37
N ILE A 183 0.81 15.48 15.31
CA ILE A 183 2.14 15.19 14.75
C ILE A 183 1.93 14.25 13.57
N PHE A 184 2.01 14.77 12.36
CA PHE A 184 1.80 14.00 11.16
C PHE A 184 2.52 14.57 9.94
N ILE A 185 2.79 13.69 9.00
CA ILE A 185 3.21 13.98 7.62
C ILE A 185 2.00 13.78 6.74
N ASP A 186 1.70 14.72 5.85
CA ASP A 186 0.67 14.62 4.82
C ASP A 186 1.26 15.15 3.52
N GLU A 187 1.86 14.25 2.73
CA GLU A 187 2.62 14.60 1.55
C GLU A 187 2.34 13.66 0.38
N GLU A 188 2.18 14.26 -0.79
CA GLU A 188 2.14 13.56 -2.08
C GLU A 188 3.42 13.85 -2.87
N LYS A 189 4.08 12.80 -3.36
CA LYS A 189 5.30 12.91 -4.17
C LYS A 189 5.20 12.06 -5.44
N ARG A 190 5.81 12.57 -6.51
CA ARG A 190 6.13 11.75 -7.68
C ARG A 190 7.28 10.82 -7.31
N ILE A 191 7.19 9.57 -7.77
CA ILE A 191 8.17 8.53 -7.50
C ILE A 191 8.65 7.88 -8.79
N PHE A 192 9.84 7.28 -8.71
CA PHE A 192 10.41 6.47 -9.77
C PHE A 192 10.81 5.11 -9.21
N ASN A 193 10.98 4.15 -10.13
CA ASN A 193 11.46 2.82 -9.76
C ASN A 193 12.89 2.90 -9.22
N ASP A 194 13.21 2.04 -8.25
CA ASP A 194 14.52 1.92 -7.58
C ASP A 194 14.98 3.19 -6.86
N GLU A 195 14.05 4.05 -6.44
CA GLU A 195 14.33 5.24 -5.65
C GLU A 195 13.95 5.07 -4.18
N ILE A 196 14.64 5.84 -3.34
CA ILE A 196 14.35 5.99 -1.91
C ILE A 196 13.79 7.39 -1.69
N HIS A 197 12.61 7.45 -1.08
CA HIS A 197 11.91 8.68 -0.79
C HIS A 197 11.88 8.94 0.70
N PHE A 198 12.22 10.16 1.09
CA PHE A 198 12.20 10.59 2.47
C PHE A 198 11.07 11.59 2.71
N PHE A 199 10.31 11.37 3.76
CA PHE A 199 9.23 12.21 4.25
C PHE A 199 9.60 12.62 5.66
N ASP A 200 9.65 13.93 5.90
CA ASP A 200 10.21 14.49 7.11
C ASP A 200 9.19 15.32 7.90
N HIS A 201 9.30 15.21 9.21
CA HIS A 201 8.65 16.05 10.20
C HIS A 201 9.63 16.22 11.35
N PRO A 202 9.71 17.38 12.04
CA PRO A 202 10.70 17.59 13.11
C PRO A 202 10.71 16.54 14.22
N TYR A 203 9.65 15.79 14.41
CA TYR A 203 9.54 14.75 15.43
C TYR A 203 9.85 13.34 14.92
N PHE A 204 9.68 13.07 13.62
CA PHE A 204 9.86 11.75 13.07
C PHE A 204 10.05 11.79 11.55
N GLY A 205 10.62 10.72 11.01
CA GLY A 205 10.77 10.56 9.57
C GLY A 205 10.22 9.23 9.08
N VAL A 206 9.82 9.21 7.82
CA VAL A 206 9.43 8.01 7.09
C VAL A 206 10.27 7.87 5.84
N VAL A 207 10.90 6.72 5.66
CA VAL A 207 11.65 6.38 4.46
C VAL A 207 10.89 5.30 3.72
N VAL A 208 10.68 5.50 2.42
CA VAL A 208 10.02 4.54 1.53
C VAL A 208 10.93 4.22 0.36
N ALA A 209 11.18 2.94 0.12
CA ALA A 209 11.85 2.44 -1.08
C ALA A 209 10.87 1.63 -1.92
N ILE A 210 11.01 1.73 -3.25
CA ILE A 210 10.16 1.07 -4.22
C ILE A 210 11.07 0.41 -5.25
N SER A 211 10.84 -0.88 -5.51
CA SER A 211 11.54 -1.62 -6.56
C SER A 211 10.59 -2.53 -7.32
N GLU A 212 10.77 -2.62 -8.61
CA GLU A 212 10.07 -3.56 -9.48
C GLU A 212 10.59 -4.99 -9.25
N ILE A 213 9.72 -6.00 -9.34
CA ILE A 213 10.03 -7.41 -9.13
C ILE A 213 9.53 -8.28 -10.28
#